data_bcc7ea825eb7fa430638269627c5eb3a
#
_entry.id   bcc7ea825eb7fa430638269627c5eb3a
#
_cell.length_a   1.000
_cell.length_b   1.000
_cell.length_c   1.000
_cell.angle_alpha   90.00
_cell.angle_beta   90.00
_cell.angle_gamma   90.00
#
_symmetry.space_group_name_H-M   'P 1'
#
loop_
_entity.id
_entity.type
_entity.pdbx_description
1 polymer ?
#
loop_
_entity_poly.entity_id
_entity_poly.type
_entity_poly.pdbx_seq_one_letter_code
_entity_poly.pdbx_strand_id
1 'polypeptide(L)'
;ILPGEKSIQDVNMIRQVGDTDTAELFVIGPHTLFGDYPPKIPESEIKPVDDRGEIVLSRVVIPEYVVVHDGPPSDPSATDYYVPYKDYIKNVASSEIYATWPEATIMANILAIQSFTLNRVYTEWYRNKGYDFTITSSTAYDHKFIPGRNIFESISQVVDSIFTSYL
;
A
#
# COMPACT_ATOMS: atom_id res chain seq x y z
N ILE A 1 -11.28 14.30 8.95
CA ILE A 1 -9.86 14.63 8.78
C ILE A 1 -9.43 14.12 7.41
N LEU A 2 -8.92 15.03 6.62
CA LEU A 2 -8.36 14.66 5.33
C LEU A 2 -7.15 13.75 5.52
N PRO A 3 -7.02 12.69 4.73
CA PRO A 3 -5.92 11.73 4.87
C PRO A 3 -4.54 12.39 4.97
N GLY A 4 -4.31 13.47 4.24
CA GLY A 4 -3.02 14.16 4.22
C GLY A 4 -2.66 14.90 5.51
N GLU A 5 -3.62 15.50 6.19
CA GLU A 5 -3.35 16.23 7.45
C GLU A 5 -3.13 15.29 8.61
N LYS A 6 -3.92 14.24 8.68
CA LYS A 6 -3.83 13.23 9.71
C LYS A 6 -2.56 12.40 9.57
N SER A 7 -2.17 12.12 8.34
CA SER A 7 -1.09 11.18 8.06
C SER A 7 0.28 11.68 8.49
N ILE A 8 0.57 12.98 8.39
CA ILE A 8 1.87 13.51 8.83
C ILE A 8 2.03 13.39 10.34
N GLN A 9 0.98 13.67 11.09
CA GLN A 9 1.00 13.53 12.55
C GLN A 9 1.04 12.06 12.98
N ASP A 10 0.26 11.22 12.31
CA ASP A 10 0.20 9.80 12.62
C ASP A 10 1.50 9.07 12.30
N VAL A 11 2.15 9.41 11.20
CA VAL A 11 3.49 8.89 10.88
C VAL A 11 4.51 9.31 11.92
N ASN A 12 4.46 10.55 12.39
CA ASN A 12 5.33 11.00 13.45
C ASN A 12 5.06 10.30 14.79
N MET A 13 3.80 10.02 15.10
CA MET A 13 3.44 9.24 16.28
C MET A 13 3.97 7.82 16.22
N ILE A 14 3.89 7.17 15.09
CA ILE A 14 4.41 5.81 14.94
C ILE A 14 5.93 5.77 15.08
N ARG A 15 6.62 6.75 14.54
CA ARG A 15 8.06 6.91 14.76
C ARG A 15 8.43 7.04 16.23
N GLN A 16 7.54 7.60 17.04
CA GLN A 16 7.75 7.75 18.48
C GLN A 16 7.48 6.48 19.26
N VAL A 17 6.62 5.61 18.75
CA VAL A 17 6.13 4.44 19.51
C VAL A 17 7.01 3.21 19.33
N GLY A 18 7.88 3.20 18.37
CA GLY A 18 8.65 2.04 18.40
C GLY A 18 9.58 1.71 17.33
N ASP A 19 9.43 2.19 16.25
CA ASP A 19 10.31 1.78 15.21
C ASP A 19 10.86 3.00 14.50
N THR A 20 12.10 3.25 14.75
CA THR A 20 12.79 4.41 14.24
C THR A 20 13.08 4.30 12.76
N ASP A 21 12.81 3.15 12.16
CA ASP A 21 13.30 2.91 10.81
C ASP A 21 12.25 2.98 9.72
N THR A 22 11.05 3.73 9.97
CA THR A 22 10.31 2.92 9.23
C THR A 22 9.24 3.43 8.36
N ALA A 23 8.22 4.01 8.67
CA ALA A 23 7.23 4.39 7.69
C ALA A 23 7.19 5.90 7.51
N GLU A 24 7.44 6.34 6.33
CA GLU A 24 7.15 7.71 5.93
C GLU A 24 5.96 7.74 5.00
N LEU A 25 5.10 8.71 5.19
CA LEU A 25 4.07 8.98 4.22
C LEU A 25 4.73 9.58 2.98
N PHE A 26 4.61 8.88 1.88
CA PHE A 26 5.10 9.35 0.61
C PHE A 26 3.96 10.01 -0.16
N VAL A 27 4.02 11.32 -0.28
CA VAL A 27 3.00 12.09 -0.99
C VAL A 27 3.26 12.00 -2.49
N ILE A 28 2.30 11.41 -3.19
CA ILE A 28 2.32 11.30 -4.64
C ILE A 28 1.42 12.39 -5.22
N GLY A 29 1.98 13.23 -6.05
CA GLY A 29 1.24 14.31 -6.67
C GLY A 29 0.14 13.85 -7.63
N PRO A 30 -0.90 14.65 -7.82
CA PRO A 30 -2.05 14.25 -8.66
C PRO A 30 -1.70 14.05 -10.13
N HIS A 31 -0.63 14.63 -10.61
CA HIS A 31 -0.16 14.42 -11.99
C HIS A 31 0.29 12.98 -12.27
N THR A 32 0.61 12.21 -11.24
CA THR A 32 0.98 10.80 -11.38
C THR A 32 -0.22 9.90 -11.72
N LEU A 33 -1.43 10.41 -11.55
CA LEU A 33 -2.65 9.69 -11.96
C LEU A 33 -2.70 9.39 -13.46
N PHE A 34 -1.98 10.15 -14.28
CA PHE A 34 -2.21 10.19 -15.72
C PHE A 34 -1.02 9.79 -16.59
N GLY A 35 -0.01 9.18 -16.06
CA GLY A 35 1.04 8.75 -16.94
C GLY A 35 2.31 8.23 -16.30
N ASP A 36 2.74 8.86 -15.28
CA ASP A 36 3.93 8.38 -14.58
C ASP A 36 3.49 7.55 -13.38
N TYR A 37 3.78 6.32 -13.41
CA TYR A 37 3.71 5.48 -12.22
C TYR A 37 4.39 6.22 -11.08
N PRO A 38 3.98 5.97 -9.82
CA PRO A 38 4.34 6.84 -8.72
C PRO A 38 5.68 7.50 -8.97
N PRO A 39 5.82 8.78 -8.66
CA PRO A 39 7.03 9.52 -9.00
C PRO A 39 8.23 8.71 -8.56
N LYS A 40 9.24 8.69 -9.40
CA LYS A 40 10.47 7.96 -9.09
C LYS A 40 10.93 8.38 -7.70
N ILE A 41 11.16 7.40 -6.86
CA ILE A 41 11.71 7.63 -5.54
C ILE A 41 13.08 8.27 -5.69
N PRO A 42 13.39 9.33 -4.93
CA PRO A 42 14.71 9.96 -4.98
C PRO A 42 15.81 8.91 -4.82
N GLU A 43 16.87 9.04 -5.56
CA GLU A 43 17.99 8.09 -5.53
C GLU A 43 18.55 7.89 -4.10
N SER A 44 18.46 8.93 -3.27
CA SER A 44 18.83 8.85 -1.85
C SER A 44 17.95 7.91 -1.01
N GLU A 45 16.76 7.58 -1.49
CA GLU A 45 15.81 6.68 -0.84
C GLU A 45 15.95 5.23 -1.30
N ILE A 46 16.76 4.99 -2.31
CA ILE A 46 16.96 3.67 -2.89
C ILE A 46 18.19 3.03 -2.26
N LYS A 47 18.03 1.81 -1.74
CA LYS A 47 19.18 1.03 -1.30
C LYS A 47 20.06 0.66 -2.49
N PRO A 48 21.34 0.44 -2.26
CA PRO A 48 22.18 -0.20 -3.25
C PRO A 48 21.54 -1.51 -3.74
N VAL A 49 21.81 -1.84 -4.97
CA VAL A 49 21.38 -3.12 -5.57
C VAL A 49 21.79 -4.27 -4.62
N ASP A 50 20.84 -5.13 -4.26
CA ASP A 50 21.13 -6.30 -3.45
C ASP A 50 21.91 -7.36 -4.25
N ASP A 51 22.30 -8.45 -3.60
CA ASP A 51 23.06 -9.55 -4.23
C ASP A 51 22.34 -10.20 -5.42
N ARG A 52 21.04 -9.97 -5.56
CA ARG A 52 20.22 -10.44 -6.69
C ARG A 52 20.06 -9.41 -7.79
N GLY A 53 20.60 -8.22 -7.62
CA GLY A 53 20.46 -7.12 -8.56
C GLY A 53 19.14 -6.35 -8.43
N GLU A 54 18.36 -6.61 -7.40
CA GLU A 54 17.08 -5.93 -7.16
C GLU A 54 17.27 -4.59 -6.44
N ILE A 55 16.49 -3.62 -6.83
CA ILE A 55 16.44 -2.31 -6.18
C ILE A 55 15.35 -2.35 -5.12
N VAL A 56 15.69 -1.98 -3.90
CA VAL A 56 14.75 -1.81 -2.80
C VAL A 56 14.88 -0.41 -2.21
N LEU A 57 13.83 0.08 -1.57
CA LEU A 57 13.88 1.36 -0.90
C LEU A 57 14.82 1.33 0.30
N SER A 58 15.40 2.46 0.64
CA SER A 58 16.28 2.56 1.82
C SER A 58 15.52 2.38 3.14
N ARG A 59 14.22 2.60 3.12
CA ARG A 59 13.32 2.49 4.26
C ARG A 59 11.90 2.14 3.81
N VAL A 60 11.09 1.65 4.72
CA VAL A 60 9.67 1.45 4.45
C VAL A 60 8.97 2.80 4.35
N VAL A 61 8.19 2.96 3.29
CA VAL A 61 7.35 4.15 3.09
C VAL A 61 5.89 3.73 2.98
N ILE A 62 5.01 4.57 3.53
CA ILE A 62 3.57 4.44 3.32
C ILE A 62 3.21 5.41 2.21
N PRO A 63 2.86 4.90 1.02
CA PRO A 63 2.52 5.77 -0.10
C PRO A 63 1.15 6.40 0.13
N GLU A 64 0.94 7.58 -0.43
CA GLU A 64 -0.40 8.17 -0.45
C GLU A 64 -1.33 7.35 -1.35
N TYR A 65 -0.80 6.83 -2.45
CA TYR A 65 -1.53 6.03 -3.44
C TYR A 65 -0.78 4.75 -3.77
N VAL A 66 -1.54 3.74 -4.18
CA VAL A 66 -1.02 2.55 -4.84
C VAL A 66 -1.64 2.42 -6.23
N VAL A 67 -0.87 1.96 -7.18
CA VAL A 67 -1.38 1.64 -8.52
C VAL A 67 -1.74 0.17 -8.55
N VAL A 68 -3.02 -0.12 -8.75
CA VAL A 68 -3.57 -1.49 -8.76
C VAL A 68 -3.82 -1.92 -10.18
N HIS A 69 -3.11 -2.91 -10.62
CA HIS A 69 -3.33 -3.55 -11.92
C HIS A 69 -4.45 -4.58 -11.80
N ASP A 70 -5.55 -4.35 -12.50
CA ASP A 70 -6.77 -5.17 -12.36
C ASP A 70 -6.72 -6.43 -13.23
N GLY A 71 -5.77 -7.28 -12.92
CA GLY A 71 -5.56 -8.53 -13.64
C GLY A 71 -4.21 -9.17 -13.33
N PRO A 72 -3.87 -10.25 -14.03
CA PRO A 72 -2.54 -10.85 -13.89
C PRO A 72 -1.47 -9.89 -14.45
N PRO A 73 -0.25 -9.92 -13.91
CA PRO A 73 0.81 -8.98 -14.30
C PRO A 73 1.11 -8.97 -15.81
N SER A 74 0.91 -10.10 -16.45
CA SER A 74 1.21 -10.27 -17.88
C SER A 74 0.12 -9.76 -18.83
N ASP A 75 -1.00 -9.28 -18.31
CA ASP A 75 -2.09 -8.76 -19.14
C ASP A 75 -1.93 -7.24 -19.37
N PRO A 76 -1.40 -6.81 -20.52
CA PRO A 76 -1.19 -5.40 -20.77
C PRO A 76 -2.50 -4.63 -21.06
N SER A 77 -3.62 -5.34 -21.22
CA SER A 77 -4.92 -4.72 -21.44
C SER A 77 -5.70 -4.44 -20.17
N ALA A 78 -5.22 -4.96 -19.02
CA ALA A 78 -5.85 -4.75 -17.73
C ALA A 78 -5.74 -3.28 -17.32
N THR A 79 -6.79 -2.78 -16.68
CA THR A 79 -6.85 -1.39 -16.20
C THR A 79 -5.97 -1.21 -14.98
N ASP A 80 -5.20 -0.12 -14.93
CA ASP A 80 -4.48 0.31 -13.76
C ASP A 80 -5.31 1.35 -13.00
N TYR A 81 -5.65 1.03 -11.74
CA TYR A 81 -6.39 1.93 -10.86
C TYR A 81 -5.42 2.64 -9.92
N TYR A 82 -5.56 3.93 -9.86
CA TYR A 82 -4.80 4.78 -8.93
C TYR A 82 -5.61 4.96 -7.66
N VAL A 83 -5.25 4.25 -6.59
CA VAL A 83 -6.08 4.12 -5.39
C VAL A 83 -5.36 4.71 -4.18
N PRO A 84 -6.01 5.62 -3.40
CA PRO A 84 -5.44 6.05 -2.13
C PRO A 84 -5.13 4.84 -1.24
N TYR A 85 -3.99 4.86 -0.58
CA TYR A 85 -3.50 3.73 0.21
C TYR A 85 -4.54 3.20 1.21
N LYS A 86 -5.18 4.08 1.97
CA LYS A 86 -6.20 3.66 2.93
C LYS A 86 -7.41 3.00 2.26
N ASP A 87 -7.84 3.56 1.14
CA ASP A 87 -8.98 3.01 0.39
C ASP A 87 -8.64 1.64 -0.21
N TYR A 88 -7.40 1.45 -0.65
CA TYR A 88 -6.91 0.15 -1.06
C TYR A 88 -6.97 -0.87 0.09
N ILE A 89 -6.45 -0.52 1.25
CA ILE A 89 -6.47 -1.41 2.43
C ILE A 89 -7.91 -1.74 2.86
N LYS A 90 -8.78 -0.73 2.89
CA LYS A 90 -10.21 -0.92 3.21
C LYS A 90 -10.90 -1.85 2.21
N ASN A 91 -10.62 -1.69 0.94
CA ASN A 91 -11.17 -2.53 -0.13
C ASN A 91 -10.72 -3.98 0.00
N VAL A 92 -9.42 -4.21 0.13
CA VAL A 92 -8.85 -5.55 0.29
C VAL A 92 -9.40 -6.21 1.56
N ALA A 93 -9.37 -5.53 2.68
CA ALA A 93 -9.89 -6.07 3.94
C ALA A 93 -11.39 -6.41 3.83
N SER A 94 -12.18 -5.55 3.22
CA SER A 94 -13.61 -5.82 2.98
C SER A 94 -13.84 -6.95 1.98
N SER A 95 -12.85 -7.31 1.18
CA SER A 95 -12.92 -8.40 0.19
C SER A 95 -12.48 -9.74 0.75
N GLU A 96 -11.61 -9.75 1.75
CA GLU A 96 -10.94 -10.96 2.24
C GLU A 96 -11.39 -11.41 3.64
N ILE A 97 -11.88 -10.50 4.47
CA ILE A 97 -12.27 -10.83 5.85
C ILE A 97 -13.72 -10.46 6.15
N TYR A 98 -14.29 -11.14 7.15
CA TYR A 98 -15.67 -10.87 7.56
C TYR A 98 -15.72 -9.69 8.54
N ALA A 99 -16.59 -8.72 8.25
CA ALA A 99 -16.81 -7.56 9.10
C ALA A 99 -17.38 -7.89 10.48
N THR A 100 -17.92 -9.10 10.64
CA THR A 100 -18.48 -9.61 11.89
C THR A 100 -17.48 -10.31 12.79
N TRP A 101 -16.25 -10.45 12.36
CA TRP A 101 -15.20 -11.02 13.21
C TRP A 101 -14.88 -10.10 14.39
N PRO A 102 -14.32 -10.65 15.48
CA PRO A 102 -13.84 -9.84 16.59
C PRO A 102 -12.86 -8.77 16.11
N GLU A 103 -12.93 -7.60 16.72
CA GLU A 103 -12.09 -6.45 16.32
C GLU A 103 -10.59 -6.79 16.31
N ALA A 104 -10.11 -7.52 17.31
CA ALA A 104 -8.71 -7.94 17.37
C ALA A 104 -8.31 -8.80 16.16
N THR A 105 -9.21 -9.65 15.68
CA THR A 105 -9.00 -10.49 14.50
C THR A 105 -8.97 -9.64 13.23
N ILE A 106 -9.88 -8.68 13.11
CA ILE A 106 -9.91 -7.73 12.01
C ILE A 106 -8.61 -6.93 12.00
N MET A 107 -8.19 -6.41 13.12
CA MET A 107 -6.95 -5.64 13.28
C MET A 107 -5.72 -6.44 12.85
N ALA A 108 -5.58 -7.68 13.32
CA ALA A 108 -4.47 -8.54 12.95
C ALA A 108 -4.39 -8.81 11.45
N ASN A 109 -5.53 -9.06 10.80
CA ASN A 109 -5.59 -9.26 9.36
C ASN A 109 -5.27 -7.98 8.58
N ILE A 110 -5.74 -6.83 9.03
CA ILE A 110 -5.42 -5.54 8.41
C ILE A 110 -3.92 -5.26 8.52
N LEU A 111 -3.30 -5.51 9.66
CA LEU A 111 -1.84 -5.37 9.81
C LEU A 111 -1.08 -6.27 8.83
N ALA A 112 -1.52 -7.50 8.64
CA ALA A 112 -0.93 -8.40 7.66
C ALA A 112 -1.09 -7.89 6.22
N ILE A 113 -2.28 -7.40 5.87
CA ILE A 113 -2.54 -6.81 4.54
C ILE A 113 -1.65 -5.58 4.31
N GLN A 114 -1.55 -4.71 5.29
CA GLN A 114 -0.68 -3.52 5.23
C GLN A 114 0.78 -3.91 5.06
N SER A 115 1.26 -4.86 5.84
CA SER A 115 2.65 -5.32 5.77
C SER A 115 2.99 -5.92 4.42
N PHE A 116 2.10 -6.72 3.86
CA PHE A 116 2.28 -7.28 2.51
C PHE A 116 2.29 -6.18 1.45
N THR A 117 1.37 -5.24 1.52
CA THR A 117 1.30 -4.13 0.57
C THR A 117 2.55 -3.26 0.63
N LEU A 118 3.00 -2.93 1.84
CA LEU A 118 4.21 -2.15 2.04
C LEU A 118 5.48 -2.91 1.60
N ASN A 119 5.48 -4.21 1.70
CA ASN A 119 6.57 -5.01 1.14
C ASN A 119 6.65 -4.88 -0.38
N ARG A 120 5.51 -4.86 -1.08
CA ARG A 120 5.48 -4.63 -2.52
C ARG A 120 6.05 -3.26 -2.90
N VAL A 121 5.73 -2.24 -2.11
CA VAL A 121 6.29 -0.89 -2.27
C VAL A 121 7.78 -0.87 -1.95
N TYR A 122 8.15 -1.40 -0.79
CA TYR A 122 9.52 -1.37 -0.30
C TYR A 122 10.51 -2.08 -1.23
N THR A 123 10.12 -3.21 -1.77
CA THR A 123 10.97 -4.03 -2.67
C THR A 123 10.89 -3.57 -4.13
N GLU A 124 10.05 -2.61 -4.46
CA GLU A 124 9.79 -2.25 -5.86
C GLU A 124 9.42 -3.49 -6.70
N TRP A 125 8.63 -4.39 -6.13
CA TRP A 125 8.45 -5.77 -6.60
C TRP A 125 8.12 -5.87 -8.08
N TYR A 126 7.09 -5.15 -8.53
CA TYR A 126 6.70 -5.18 -9.94
C TYR A 126 7.57 -4.28 -10.81
N ARG A 127 8.02 -3.16 -10.30
CA ARG A 127 8.88 -2.24 -11.06
C ARG A 127 10.23 -2.86 -11.38
N ASN A 128 10.79 -3.66 -10.47
CA ASN A 128 12.01 -4.45 -10.74
C ASN A 128 11.81 -5.51 -11.83
N LYS A 129 10.56 -5.84 -12.16
CA LYS A 129 10.20 -6.76 -13.24
C LYS A 129 9.80 -6.05 -14.54
N GLY A 130 9.90 -4.71 -14.57
CA GLY A 130 9.59 -3.91 -15.74
C GLY A 130 8.13 -3.50 -15.88
N TYR A 131 7.33 -3.66 -14.83
CA TYR A 131 5.93 -3.23 -14.81
C TYR A 131 5.78 -1.85 -14.15
N ASP A 132 4.73 -1.12 -14.54
CA ASP A 132 4.47 0.25 -14.07
C ASP A 132 3.31 0.32 -13.07
N PHE A 133 3.17 -0.68 -12.22
CA PHE A 133 2.16 -0.70 -11.18
C PHE A 133 2.73 -1.22 -9.85
N THR A 134 2.03 -0.95 -8.75
CA THR A 134 2.46 -1.32 -7.40
C THR A 134 2.10 -2.76 -7.05
N ILE A 135 0.87 -3.16 -7.37
CA ILE A 135 0.27 -4.41 -6.91
C ILE A 135 -0.84 -4.82 -7.88
N THR A 136 -1.21 -6.09 -7.88
CA THR A 136 -2.34 -6.57 -8.69
C THR A 136 -3.61 -6.77 -7.86
N SER A 137 -4.75 -6.87 -8.52
CA SER A 137 -6.02 -7.24 -7.92
C SER A 137 -6.21 -8.76 -7.79
N SER A 138 -5.26 -9.53 -8.27
CA SER A 138 -5.38 -10.99 -8.39
C SER A 138 -4.89 -11.73 -7.14
N THR A 139 -5.73 -12.58 -6.59
CA THR A 139 -5.37 -13.46 -5.47
C THR A 139 -4.31 -14.51 -5.81
N ALA A 140 -4.04 -14.71 -7.09
CA ALA A 140 -2.95 -15.60 -7.51
C ALA A 140 -1.57 -14.97 -7.27
N TYR A 141 -1.50 -13.66 -7.13
CA TYR A 141 -0.25 -12.90 -6.99
C TYR A 141 -0.22 -12.06 -5.72
N ASP A 142 -1.34 -11.43 -5.39
CA ASP A 142 -1.44 -10.46 -4.30
C ASP A 142 -2.76 -10.63 -3.55
N HIS A 143 -3.42 -9.53 -3.20
CA HIS A 143 -4.69 -9.52 -2.50
C HIS A 143 -5.88 -9.32 -3.44
N LYS A 144 -7.06 -9.73 -2.97
CA LYS A 144 -8.30 -9.48 -3.68
C LYS A 144 -8.72 -8.02 -3.55
N PHE A 145 -8.60 -7.29 -4.63
CA PHE A 145 -9.13 -5.94 -4.76
C PHE A 145 -10.30 -5.98 -5.75
N ILE A 146 -11.39 -5.32 -5.41
CA ILE A 146 -12.59 -5.23 -6.26
C ILE A 146 -12.92 -3.76 -6.49
N PRO A 147 -12.70 -3.23 -7.71
CA PRO A 147 -13.02 -1.83 -7.99
C PRO A 147 -14.48 -1.50 -7.65
N GLY A 148 -14.67 -0.39 -6.92
CA GLY A 148 -16.01 0.12 -6.60
C GLY A 148 -16.83 -0.66 -5.58
N ARG A 149 -16.24 -1.65 -4.89
CA ARG A 149 -16.99 -2.39 -3.88
C ARG A 149 -17.34 -1.53 -2.67
N ASN A 150 -18.42 -1.90 -1.99
CA ASN A 150 -18.81 -1.31 -0.71
C ASN A 150 -17.81 -1.68 0.38
N ILE A 151 -17.45 -0.70 1.19
CA ILE A 151 -16.55 -0.88 2.33
C ILE A 151 -17.39 -1.03 3.60
N PHE A 152 -17.08 -2.04 4.40
CA PHE A 152 -17.72 -2.22 5.70
C PHE A 152 -17.24 -1.17 6.70
N GLU A 153 -18.17 -0.54 7.40
CA GLU A 153 -17.88 0.54 8.36
C GLU A 153 -16.93 0.09 9.47
N SER A 154 -17.14 -1.08 10.04
CA SER A 154 -16.26 -1.62 11.09
C SER A 154 -14.82 -1.79 10.61
N ILE A 155 -14.64 -2.26 9.39
CA ILE A 155 -13.32 -2.39 8.76
C ILE A 155 -12.73 -1.02 8.49
N SER A 156 -13.51 -0.10 7.95
CA SER A 156 -13.07 1.27 7.68
C SER A 156 -12.53 1.96 8.92
N GLN A 157 -13.23 1.83 10.05
CA GLN A 157 -12.80 2.41 11.33
C GLN A 157 -11.49 1.83 11.82
N VAL A 158 -11.30 0.53 11.73
CA VAL A 158 -10.04 -0.11 12.13
C VAL A 158 -8.89 0.36 11.24
N VAL A 159 -9.08 0.38 9.92
CA VAL A 159 -8.05 0.88 9.01
C VAL A 159 -7.67 2.33 9.33
N ASP A 160 -8.65 3.19 9.57
CA ASP A 160 -8.39 4.59 9.91
C ASP A 160 -7.57 4.73 11.20
N SER A 161 -7.68 3.79 12.12
CA SER A 161 -6.93 3.83 13.39
C SER A 161 -5.51 3.26 13.30
N ILE A 162 -5.22 2.38 12.33
CA ILE A 162 -3.93 1.67 12.28
C ILE A 162 -3.23 1.71 10.90
N PHE A 163 -3.68 2.54 9.97
CA PHE A 163 -3.16 2.50 8.59
C PHE A 163 -1.66 2.81 8.45
N THR A 164 -1.05 3.39 9.47
CA THR A 164 0.38 3.66 9.50
C THR A 164 1.19 2.58 10.23
N SER A 165 0.51 1.56 10.75
CA SER A 165 1.16 0.43 11.44
C SER A 165 1.40 -0.73 10.48
N TYR A 166 2.45 -1.52 10.73
CA TYR A 166 2.77 -2.72 9.97
C TYR A 166 3.61 -3.68 10.83
N LEU A 167 3.75 -4.91 10.37
CA LEU A 167 4.53 -5.96 11.03
C LEU A 167 5.95 -6.07 10.48
#